data_1f57d11e6f57d8170813100d4bb8d458
#
_entry.id   1f57d11e6f57d8170813100d4bb8d458
#
_cell.length_a   1.000
_cell.length_b   1.000
_cell.length_c   1.000
_cell.angle_alpha   90.00
_cell.angle_beta   90.00
_cell.angle_gamma   90.00
#
_symmetry.space_group_name_H-M   'P 1'
#
loop_
_entity.id
_entity.type
_entity.pdbx_description
1 polymer ?
#
loop_
_entity_poly.entity_id
_entity_poly.type
_entity_poly.pdbx_seq_one_letter_code
_entity_poly.pdbx_strand_id
1 'polypeptide(L)'
;MGIETADFGRTGHASTRVIFGAAALGAVPQRVADETLDVLLRYGVNHIDVASSYGDAELRIRPWLQREPDRFFVATKGDERTANGARAELRRSLDRLGVDHIDLWQLHSLADPIEWDVALSPGGAIEAAVEAREQGLVRWIGVTGHGAQIAATHVRSLERFDFDSVLLPYNFVTMQNSYYAANFEALYRTCQERRVAMQTIKSIALRPWTGRPHTRSTWYEPLERQDDIDLAVWWALSRPGIFLDSVGDVGLLPKVLDAASRFTEPPDDAAMTALVERSRSEPLFV
;
A
#
# COMPACT_ATOMS: atom_id res chain seq x y z
N MET A 1 -13.29 -18.80 -2.81
CA MET A 1 -13.48 -17.87 -3.95
C MET A 1 -12.25 -16.96 -4.00
N GLY A 2 -11.73 -16.65 -5.20
CA GLY A 2 -10.56 -15.76 -5.32
C GLY A 2 -10.98 -14.29 -5.30
N ILE A 3 -10.03 -13.41 -4.98
CA ILE A 3 -10.22 -11.96 -5.08
C ILE A 3 -10.13 -11.56 -6.56
N GLU A 4 -10.98 -10.64 -7.01
CA GLU A 4 -10.96 -10.08 -8.35
C GLU A 4 -9.58 -9.50 -8.69
N THR A 5 -9.16 -9.64 -9.96
CA THR A 5 -7.94 -9.04 -10.49
C THR A 5 -8.26 -7.89 -11.44
N ALA A 6 -7.36 -6.92 -11.52
CA ALA A 6 -7.44 -5.80 -12.45
C ALA A 6 -6.04 -5.43 -12.95
N ASP A 7 -5.96 -4.73 -14.07
CA ASP A 7 -4.69 -4.22 -14.60
C ASP A 7 -4.07 -3.22 -13.61
N PHE A 8 -2.87 -3.50 -13.14
CA PHE A 8 -2.13 -2.62 -12.23
C PHE A 8 -1.52 -1.45 -13.01
N GLY A 9 -2.35 -0.49 -13.33
CA GLY A 9 -1.98 0.66 -14.15
C GLY A 9 -1.46 0.24 -15.54
N ARG A 10 -0.29 0.74 -15.89
CA ARG A 10 0.39 0.45 -17.17
C ARG A 10 1.47 -0.63 -17.06
N THR A 11 1.58 -1.32 -15.93
CA THR A 11 2.65 -2.27 -15.65
C THR A 11 2.52 -3.59 -16.41
N GLY A 12 1.34 -3.89 -16.95
CA GLY A 12 1.05 -5.16 -17.58
C GLY A 12 0.80 -6.31 -16.59
N HIS A 13 0.83 -6.04 -15.29
CA HIS A 13 0.49 -7.01 -14.25
C HIS A 13 -1.01 -6.99 -13.93
N ALA A 14 -1.67 -8.13 -14.01
CA ALA A 14 -3.03 -8.31 -13.50
C ALA A 14 -2.97 -8.61 -11.98
N SER A 15 -3.02 -7.55 -11.18
CA SER A 15 -2.97 -7.65 -9.72
C SER A 15 -4.33 -8.00 -9.13
N THR A 16 -4.34 -8.83 -8.06
CA THR A 16 -5.52 -8.88 -7.19
C THR A 16 -5.82 -7.50 -6.63
N ARG A 17 -7.11 -7.15 -6.54
CA ARG A 17 -7.55 -5.83 -6.05
C ARG A 17 -7.26 -5.60 -4.56
N VAL A 18 -6.87 -6.66 -3.84
CA VAL A 18 -6.19 -6.55 -2.55
C VAL A 18 -4.74 -6.97 -2.70
N ILE A 19 -3.84 -6.08 -2.33
CA ILE A 19 -2.40 -6.27 -2.25
C ILE A 19 -2.04 -6.66 -0.81
N PHE A 20 -1.08 -7.54 -0.63
CA PHE A 20 -0.61 -7.88 0.70
C PHE A 20 0.35 -6.82 1.26
N GLY A 21 -0.12 -6.02 2.21
CA GLY A 21 0.70 -5.10 2.99
C GLY A 21 1.59 -5.84 3.99
N ALA A 22 2.81 -6.13 3.61
CA ALA A 22 3.72 -7.00 4.37
C ALA A 22 4.31 -6.35 5.63
N ALA A 23 3.93 -5.12 6.00
CA ALA A 23 4.20 -4.57 7.33
C ALA A 23 3.74 -5.53 8.44
N ALA A 24 2.70 -6.33 8.19
CA ALA A 24 2.22 -7.38 9.08
C ALA A 24 3.28 -8.42 9.46
N LEU A 25 4.33 -8.61 8.64
CA LEU A 25 5.39 -9.60 8.86
C LEU A 25 6.61 -9.04 9.59
N GLY A 26 6.66 -7.75 9.86
CA GLY A 26 7.86 -7.06 10.36
C GLY A 26 8.45 -7.60 11.66
N ALA A 27 7.60 -8.09 12.56
CA ALA A 27 7.99 -8.57 13.88
C ALA A 27 7.55 -10.02 14.17
N VAL A 28 7.03 -10.75 13.18
CA VAL A 28 6.56 -12.14 13.40
C VAL A 28 7.66 -13.16 13.13
N PRO A 29 7.64 -14.36 13.77
CA PRO A 29 8.56 -15.44 13.43
C PRO A 29 8.21 -16.05 12.06
N GLN A 30 9.19 -16.71 11.40
CA GLN A 30 9.04 -17.29 10.06
C GLN A 30 7.83 -18.22 9.95
N ARG A 31 7.55 -19.06 10.97
CA ARG A 31 6.38 -19.95 10.96
C ARG A 31 5.06 -19.17 10.78
N VAL A 32 4.90 -18.03 11.45
CA VAL A 32 3.70 -17.19 11.31
C VAL A 32 3.65 -16.52 9.93
N ALA A 33 4.80 -16.11 9.40
CA ALA A 33 4.87 -15.61 8.03
C ALA A 33 4.44 -16.68 7.03
N ASP A 34 4.94 -17.92 7.15
CA ASP A 34 4.57 -19.02 6.24
C ASP A 34 3.07 -19.33 6.31
N GLU A 35 2.48 -19.39 7.52
CA GLU A 35 1.04 -19.54 7.71
C GLU A 35 0.24 -18.39 7.06
N THR A 36 0.77 -17.16 7.14
CA THR A 36 0.17 -15.97 6.52
C THR A 36 0.19 -16.07 5.00
N LEU A 37 1.31 -16.48 4.43
CA LEU A 37 1.45 -16.65 2.99
C LEU A 37 0.54 -17.76 2.45
N ASP A 38 0.33 -18.86 3.20
CA ASP A 38 -0.67 -19.88 2.86
C ASP A 38 -2.09 -19.31 2.80
N VAL A 39 -2.41 -18.33 3.67
CA VAL A 39 -3.68 -17.60 3.59
C VAL A 39 -3.77 -16.80 2.30
N LEU A 40 -2.72 -16.07 1.91
CA LEU A 40 -2.70 -15.30 0.67
C LEU A 40 -2.98 -16.18 -0.56
N LEU A 41 -2.32 -17.34 -0.62
CA LEU A 41 -2.50 -18.29 -1.73
C LEU A 41 -3.94 -18.80 -1.84
N ARG A 42 -4.61 -19.05 -0.73
CA ARG A 42 -6.02 -19.50 -0.72
C ARG A 42 -6.97 -18.47 -1.34
N TYR A 43 -6.67 -17.18 -1.20
CA TYR A 43 -7.45 -16.08 -1.79
C TYR A 43 -6.94 -15.65 -3.17
N GLY A 44 -5.86 -16.26 -3.65
CA GLY A 44 -5.26 -15.97 -4.96
C GLY A 44 -4.47 -14.66 -5.01
N VAL A 45 -4.09 -14.09 -3.86
CA VAL A 45 -3.28 -12.85 -3.81
C VAL A 45 -1.95 -13.08 -4.52
N ASN A 46 -1.63 -12.19 -5.46
CA ASN A 46 -0.45 -12.28 -6.31
C ASN A 46 0.43 -11.02 -6.30
N HIS A 47 0.20 -10.11 -5.35
CA HIS A 47 0.96 -8.87 -5.21
C HIS A 47 1.31 -8.64 -3.75
N ILE A 48 2.61 -8.42 -3.47
CA ILE A 48 3.15 -8.16 -2.14
C ILE A 48 3.75 -6.76 -2.13
N ASP A 49 3.36 -5.94 -1.15
CA ASP A 49 3.92 -4.63 -0.90
C ASP A 49 4.65 -4.61 0.45
N VAL A 50 5.97 -4.52 0.42
CA VAL A 50 6.86 -4.51 1.58
C VAL A 50 7.62 -3.17 1.66
N ALA A 51 8.48 -2.97 2.64
CA ALA A 51 9.43 -1.86 2.72
C ALA A 51 10.70 -2.28 3.46
N SER A 52 11.81 -1.62 3.15
CA SER A 52 13.10 -1.79 3.85
C SER A 52 13.00 -1.55 5.36
N SER A 53 12.12 -0.63 5.76
CA SER A 53 11.86 -0.23 7.15
C SER A 53 10.85 -1.12 7.89
N TYR A 54 10.26 -2.13 7.26
CA TYR A 54 9.29 -3.02 7.91
C TYR A 54 9.97 -4.18 8.67
N GLY A 55 10.95 -3.87 9.51
CA GLY A 55 11.65 -4.86 10.34
C GLY A 55 12.22 -6.02 9.53
N ASP A 56 11.77 -7.24 9.83
CA ASP A 56 12.21 -8.46 9.13
C ASP A 56 11.33 -8.86 7.95
N ALA A 57 10.35 -8.05 7.54
CA ALA A 57 9.35 -8.46 6.54
C ALA A 57 9.97 -8.97 5.22
N GLU A 58 10.98 -8.27 4.67
CA GLU A 58 11.69 -8.71 3.47
C GLU A 58 12.36 -10.09 3.65
N LEU A 59 12.94 -10.35 4.83
CA LEU A 59 13.55 -11.64 5.16
C LEU A 59 12.50 -12.75 5.31
N ARG A 60 11.29 -12.42 5.79
CA ARG A 60 10.18 -13.39 5.93
C ARG A 60 9.60 -13.83 4.59
N ILE A 61 9.62 -12.95 3.60
CA ILE A 61 9.13 -13.23 2.24
C ILE A 61 10.16 -14.01 1.42
N ARG A 62 11.45 -13.80 1.67
CA ARG A 62 12.56 -14.39 0.91
C ARG A 62 12.40 -15.89 0.59
N PRO A 63 12.08 -16.81 1.54
CA PRO A 63 11.95 -18.22 1.25
C PRO A 63 10.88 -18.55 0.21
N TRP A 64 9.85 -17.72 0.12
CA TRP A 64 8.75 -17.86 -0.83
C TRP A 64 9.16 -17.44 -2.24
N LEU A 65 9.83 -16.30 -2.36
CA LEU A 65 10.33 -15.79 -3.64
C LEU A 65 11.39 -16.74 -4.23
N GLN A 66 12.19 -17.39 -3.39
CA GLN A 66 13.15 -18.39 -3.83
C GLN A 66 12.50 -19.70 -4.33
N ARG A 67 11.36 -20.10 -3.76
CA ARG A 67 10.63 -21.29 -4.20
C ARG A 67 9.77 -21.04 -5.43
N GLU A 68 9.16 -19.87 -5.52
CA GLU A 68 8.20 -19.50 -6.57
C GLU A 68 8.49 -18.07 -7.06
N PRO A 69 9.59 -17.82 -7.79
CA PRO A 69 10.06 -16.48 -8.15
C PRO A 69 9.07 -15.67 -8.98
N ASP A 70 8.24 -16.33 -9.79
CA ASP A 70 7.27 -15.66 -10.68
C ASP A 70 5.85 -15.60 -10.08
N ARG A 71 5.70 -16.02 -8.84
CA ARG A 71 4.38 -16.11 -8.20
C ARG A 71 3.77 -14.77 -7.85
N PHE A 72 4.61 -13.84 -7.40
CA PHE A 72 4.19 -12.56 -6.89
C PHE A 72 4.82 -11.40 -7.66
N PHE A 73 4.03 -10.39 -7.91
CA PHE A 73 4.54 -9.06 -8.18
C PHE A 73 5.03 -8.48 -6.85
N VAL A 74 6.31 -8.12 -6.78
CA VAL A 74 6.96 -7.67 -5.55
C VAL A 74 7.22 -6.18 -5.61
N ALA A 75 6.54 -5.44 -4.73
CA ALA A 75 6.80 -4.04 -4.48
C ALA A 75 7.57 -3.88 -3.17
N THR A 76 8.61 -3.03 -3.15
CA THR A 76 9.25 -2.57 -1.91
C THR A 76 9.43 -1.06 -1.92
N LYS A 77 9.83 -0.49 -0.76
CA LYS A 77 9.95 0.95 -0.57
C LYS A 77 11.28 1.30 0.08
N GLY A 78 11.83 2.45 -0.30
CA GLY A 78 13.02 3.03 0.30
C GLY A 78 12.75 4.38 0.97
N ASP A 79 13.36 4.60 2.12
CA ASP A 79 13.22 5.81 2.94
C ASP A 79 14.30 6.86 2.64
N GLU A 80 15.37 6.49 1.94
CA GLU A 80 16.47 7.39 1.60
C GLU A 80 16.07 8.43 0.56
N ARG A 81 16.52 9.67 0.74
CA ARG A 81 16.18 10.80 -0.14
C ARG A 81 17.27 11.17 -1.11
N THR A 82 18.51 10.77 -0.85
CA THR A 82 19.66 11.02 -1.74
C THR A 82 19.89 9.83 -2.66
N ALA A 83 20.46 10.10 -3.85
CA ALA A 83 20.78 9.05 -4.81
C ALA A 83 21.70 7.97 -4.24
N ASN A 84 22.74 8.37 -3.48
CA ASN A 84 23.67 7.41 -2.87
C ASN A 84 23.01 6.55 -1.79
N GLY A 85 22.21 7.15 -0.92
CA GLY A 85 21.44 6.42 0.10
C GLY A 85 20.47 5.44 -0.54
N ALA A 86 19.70 5.90 -1.52
CA ALA A 86 18.71 5.10 -2.22
C ALA A 86 19.33 3.91 -2.97
N ARG A 87 20.49 4.08 -3.66
CA ARG A 87 21.24 2.96 -4.27
C ARG A 87 21.66 1.91 -3.24
N ALA A 88 22.17 2.36 -2.09
CA ALA A 88 22.59 1.43 -1.03
C ALA A 88 21.39 0.71 -0.40
N GLU A 89 20.29 1.41 -0.21
CA GLU A 89 19.06 0.85 0.34
C GLU A 89 18.44 -0.18 -0.61
N LEU A 90 18.32 0.13 -1.89
CA LEU A 90 17.81 -0.80 -2.91
C LEU A 90 18.64 -2.09 -2.97
N ARG A 91 19.96 -2.00 -2.93
CA ARG A 91 20.83 -3.19 -2.90
C ARG A 91 20.57 -4.04 -1.67
N ARG A 92 20.41 -3.43 -0.50
CA ARG A 92 20.05 -4.16 0.73
C ARG A 92 18.70 -4.84 0.60
N SER A 93 17.69 -4.20 -0.02
CA SER A 93 16.38 -4.82 -0.25
C SER A 93 16.46 -6.02 -1.19
N LEU A 94 17.21 -5.91 -2.31
CA LEU A 94 17.47 -7.05 -3.21
C LEU A 94 18.12 -8.22 -2.48
N ASP A 95 19.16 -7.95 -1.66
CA ASP A 95 19.85 -8.96 -0.85
C ASP A 95 18.92 -9.59 0.19
N ARG A 96 18.10 -8.80 0.89
CA ARG A 96 17.15 -9.28 1.91
C ARG A 96 16.04 -10.12 1.32
N LEU A 97 15.47 -9.69 0.20
CA LEU A 97 14.46 -10.43 -0.56
C LEU A 97 15.06 -11.67 -1.27
N GLY A 98 16.36 -11.65 -1.56
CA GLY A 98 17.05 -12.73 -2.26
C GLY A 98 16.62 -12.87 -3.71
N VAL A 99 16.42 -11.73 -4.39
CA VAL A 99 15.97 -11.63 -5.79
C VAL A 99 16.94 -10.77 -6.60
N ASP A 100 16.96 -10.98 -7.92
CA ASP A 100 17.81 -10.23 -8.85
C ASP A 100 17.17 -8.90 -9.26
N HIS A 101 15.86 -8.79 -9.16
CA HIS A 101 15.10 -7.57 -9.47
C HIS A 101 13.85 -7.44 -8.60
N ILE A 102 13.31 -6.24 -8.54
CA ILE A 102 12.06 -5.87 -7.89
C ILE A 102 11.10 -5.35 -8.96
N ASP A 103 9.82 -5.73 -8.89
CA ASP A 103 8.85 -5.26 -9.87
C ASP A 103 8.55 -3.77 -9.70
N LEU A 104 8.31 -3.31 -8.47
CA LEU A 104 8.00 -1.91 -8.18
C LEU A 104 8.84 -1.41 -7.00
N TRP A 105 9.66 -0.39 -7.22
CA TRP A 105 10.34 0.31 -6.14
C TRP A 105 9.74 1.68 -5.91
N GLN A 106 9.39 1.99 -4.64
CA GLN A 106 8.60 3.17 -4.30
C GLN A 106 9.38 4.10 -3.36
N LEU A 107 9.34 5.41 -3.60
CA LEU A 107 9.78 6.42 -2.64
C LEU A 107 8.82 6.39 -1.45
N HIS A 108 9.31 5.97 -0.27
CA HIS A 108 8.49 5.71 0.90
C HIS A 108 8.14 6.98 1.65
N SER A 109 6.84 7.13 1.96
CA SER A 109 6.32 8.19 2.86
C SER A 109 6.79 9.61 2.50
N LEU A 110 6.80 9.94 1.20
CA LEU A 110 7.30 11.20 0.69
C LEU A 110 6.25 12.33 0.87
N ALA A 111 6.04 12.72 2.14
CA ALA A 111 5.02 13.69 2.53
C ALA A 111 5.59 15.04 2.96
N ASP A 112 6.81 15.07 3.52
CA ASP A 112 7.48 16.30 3.90
C ASP A 112 7.94 17.06 2.65
N PRO A 113 7.63 18.39 2.51
CA PRO A 113 7.95 19.15 1.31
C PRO A 113 9.46 19.31 1.05
N ILE A 114 10.29 19.34 2.10
CA ILE A 114 11.74 19.45 1.96
C ILE A 114 12.31 18.10 1.47
N GLU A 115 11.90 17.01 2.08
CA GLU A 115 12.30 15.67 1.64
C GLU A 115 11.81 15.37 0.21
N TRP A 116 10.60 15.82 -0.13
CA TRP A 116 10.04 15.70 -1.47
C TRP A 116 10.91 16.42 -2.52
N ASP A 117 11.33 17.64 -2.22
CA ASP A 117 12.17 18.40 -3.14
C ASP A 117 13.56 17.78 -3.26
N VAL A 118 14.18 17.33 -2.16
CA VAL A 118 15.46 16.61 -2.18
C VAL A 118 15.37 15.33 -3.00
N ALA A 119 14.35 14.50 -2.76
CA ALA A 119 14.20 13.21 -3.43
C ALA A 119 13.96 13.32 -4.94
N LEU A 120 13.29 14.39 -5.40
CA LEU A 120 12.92 14.60 -6.81
C LEU A 120 13.82 15.60 -7.54
N SER A 121 14.90 16.07 -6.92
CA SER A 121 15.90 16.96 -7.53
C SER A 121 17.13 16.18 -8.02
N PRO A 122 18.03 16.78 -8.81
CA PRO A 122 19.31 16.18 -9.18
C PRO A 122 20.11 15.72 -7.95
N GLY A 123 20.63 14.50 -7.98
CA GLY A 123 21.27 13.85 -6.83
C GLY A 123 20.28 13.24 -5.82
N GLY A 124 19.00 13.31 -6.07
CA GLY A 124 17.94 12.74 -5.23
C GLY A 124 17.66 11.27 -5.53
N ALA A 125 16.82 10.67 -4.69
CA ALA A 125 16.46 9.24 -4.77
C ALA A 125 15.86 8.84 -6.13
N ILE A 126 15.18 9.76 -6.82
CA ILE A 126 14.60 9.51 -8.14
C ILE A 126 15.67 9.18 -9.19
N GLU A 127 16.85 9.79 -9.11
CA GLU A 127 17.98 9.49 -10.00
C GLU A 127 18.42 8.03 -9.84
N ALA A 128 18.55 7.56 -8.59
CA ALA A 128 18.87 6.17 -8.30
C ALA A 128 17.79 5.20 -8.79
N ALA A 129 16.52 5.59 -8.70
CA ALA A 129 15.41 4.79 -9.19
C ALA A 129 15.44 4.62 -10.72
N VAL A 130 15.70 5.71 -11.43
CA VAL A 130 15.87 5.70 -12.90
C VAL A 130 17.05 4.83 -13.33
N GLU A 131 18.22 5.02 -12.70
CA GLU A 131 19.40 4.19 -12.96
C GLU A 131 19.13 2.70 -12.69
N ALA A 132 18.44 2.38 -11.58
CA ALA A 132 18.09 1.00 -11.24
C ALA A 132 17.16 0.37 -12.29
N ARG A 133 16.22 1.16 -12.83
CA ARG A 133 15.34 0.72 -13.91
C ARG A 133 16.12 0.47 -15.20
N GLU A 134 17.04 1.34 -15.56
CA GLU A 134 17.92 1.17 -16.73
C GLU A 134 18.83 -0.07 -16.60
N GLN A 135 19.24 -0.40 -15.37
CA GLN A 135 20.04 -1.60 -15.07
C GLN A 135 19.19 -2.88 -14.97
N GLY A 136 17.88 -2.78 -15.03
CA GLY A 136 16.95 -3.92 -14.87
C GLY A 136 16.80 -4.42 -13.45
N LEU A 137 17.28 -3.69 -12.44
CA LEU A 137 17.12 -4.01 -11.02
C LEU A 137 15.70 -3.68 -10.51
N VAL A 138 15.02 -2.75 -11.16
CA VAL A 138 13.61 -2.38 -10.91
C VAL A 138 12.89 -2.28 -12.25
N ARG A 139 11.61 -2.69 -12.28
CA ARG A 139 10.80 -2.55 -13.50
C ARG A 139 10.01 -1.24 -13.49
N TRP A 140 9.41 -0.92 -12.35
CA TRP A 140 8.48 0.20 -12.20
C TRP A 140 8.85 1.06 -10.99
N ILE A 141 8.49 2.34 -11.03
CA ILE A 141 8.82 3.34 -9.99
C ILE A 141 7.54 3.95 -9.45
N GLY A 142 7.37 3.93 -8.12
CA GLY A 142 6.21 4.48 -7.44
C GLY A 142 6.55 5.52 -6.38
N VAL A 143 5.52 6.15 -5.84
CA VAL A 143 5.62 7.07 -4.72
C VAL A 143 4.51 6.81 -3.71
N THR A 144 4.85 6.90 -2.43
CA THR A 144 3.90 6.67 -1.34
C THR A 144 3.88 7.82 -0.35
N GLY A 145 2.80 7.94 0.39
CA GLY A 145 2.75 8.94 1.45
C GLY A 145 1.50 8.86 2.34
N HIS A 146 1.52 9.71 3.35
CA HIS A 146 0.50 9.81 4.39
C HIS A 146 0.16 11.27 4.68
N GLY A 147 -0.94 11.48 5.42
CA GLY A 147 -1.33 12.80 5.89
C GLY A 147 -2.42 13.46 5.03
N ALA A 148 -2.99 14.55 5.55
CA ALA A 148 -4.11 15.24 4.93
C ALA A 148 -3.75 15.96 3.60
N GLN A 149 -2.46 16.21 3.36
CA GLN A 149 -1.99 16.91 2.14
C GLN A 149 -1.55 15.94 1.03
N ILE A 150 -1.49 14.64 1.31
CA ILE A 150 -0.76 13.71 0.44
C ILE A 150 -1.38 13.56 -0.96
N ALA A 151 -2.69 13.65 -1.08
CA ALA A 151 -3.35 13.59 -2.37
C ALA A 151 -2.90 14.76 -3.29
N ALA A 152 -2.84 15.98 -2.74
CA ALA A 152 -2.33 17.15 -3.45
C ALA A 152 -0.83 17.02 -3.77
N THR A 153 -0.04 16.48 -2.84
CA THR A 153 1.39 16.22 -3.05
C THR A 153 1.61 15.23 -4.18
N HIS A 154 0.81 14.16 -4.26
CA HIS A 154 0.93 13.18 -5.35
C HIS A 154 0.52 13.72 -6.72
N VAL A 155 -0.45 14.65 -6.82
CA VAL A 155 -0.70 15.38 -8.08
C VAL A 155 0.59 16.09 -8.54
N ARG A 156 1.25 16.84 -7.64
CA ARG A 156 2.52 17.50 -7.94
C ARG A 156 3.65 16.50 -8.24
N SER A 157 3.68 15.36 -7.55
CA SER A 157 4.67 14.31 -7.83
C SER A 157 4.53 13.77 -9.25
N LEU A 158 3.30 13.54 -9.71
CA LEU A 158 3.02 13.10 -11.08
C LEU A 158 3.34 14.17 -12.14
N GLU A 159 3.31 15.45 -11.79
CA GLU A 159 3.77 16.54 -12.67
C GLU A 159 5.30 16.60 -12.75
N ARG A 160 6.00 16.25 -11.65
CA ARG A 160 7.45 16.31 -11.55
C ARG A 160 8.14 15.10 -12.16
N PHE A 161 7.55 13.90 -12.02
CA PHE A 161 8.07 12.64 -12.54
C PHE A 161 6.93 11.70 -12.96
N ASP A 162 7.17 10.89 -13.99
CA ASP A 162 6.18 9.95 -14.53
C ASP A 162 6.16 8.63 -13.74
N PHE A 163 5.67 8.68 -12.49
CA PHE A 163 5.52 7.52 -11.64
C PHE A 163 4.52 6.52 -12.22
N ASP A 164 4.78 5.24 -12.00
CA ASP A 164 3.92 4.12 -12.43
C ASP A 164 2.86 3.76 -11.39
N SER A 165 3.09 4.14 -10.13
CA SER A 165 2.11 3.98 -9.05
C SER A 165 2.16 5.11 -8.03
N VAL A 166 1.01 5.35 -7.37
CA VAL A 166 0.88 6.18 -6.17
C VAL A 166 0.23 5.37 -5.06
N LEU A 167 0.61 5.63 -3.80
CA LEU A 167 -0.01 5.00 -2.63
C LEU A 167 -0.35 6.06 -1.58
N LEU A 168 -1.62 6.07 -1.13
CA LEU A 168 -2.12 7.04 -0.15
C LEU A 168 -3.29 6.49 0.68
N PRO A 169 -3.65 7.11 1.82
CA PRO A 169 -4.82 6.72 2.60
C PRO A 169 -6.13 6.86 1.81
N TYR A 170 -7.02 5.88 1.96
CA TYR A 170 -8.38 5.96 1.42
C TYR A 170 -9.36 5.16 2.29
N ASN A 171 -10.23 5.86 2.99
CA ASN A 171 -11.35 5.31 3.74
C ASN A 171 -12.45 6.36 3.87
N PHE A 172 -13.64 5.93 4.25
CA PHE A 172 -14.81 6.79 4.32
C PHE A 172 -14.59 8.04 5.20
N VAL A 173 -13.96 7.87 6.37
CA VAL A 173 -13.71 8.97 7.31
C VAL A 173 -12.75 10.02 6.72
N THR A 174 -11.66 9.58 6.11
CA THR A 174 -10.68 10.48 5.48
C THR A 174 -11.33 11.29 4.36
N MET A 175 -12.24 10.68 3.59
CA MET A 175 -12.95 11.35 2.50
C MET A 175 -14.03 12.34 2.97
N GLN A 176 -14.35 12.41 4.27
CA GLN A 176 -15.20 13.47 4.80
C GLN A 176 -14.47 14.83 4.91
N ASN A 177 -13.14 14.83 4.86
CA ASN A 177 -12.38 16.07 4.72
C ASN A 177 -12.49 16.57 3.27
N SER A 178 -13.18 17.69 3.07
CA SER A 178 -13.47 18.23 1.73
C SER A 178 -12.21 18.61 0.93
N TYR A 179 -11.15 19.09 1.60
CA TYR A 179 -9.87 19.37 0.97
C TYR A 179 -9.22 18.07 0.45
N TYR A 180 -9.16 17.04 1.33
CA TYR A 180 -8.61 15.75 0.95
C TYR A 180 -9.40 15.13 -0.21
N ALA A 181 -10.72 15.10 -0.10
CA ALA A 181 -11.61 14.53 -1.10
C ALA A 181 -11.43 15.18 -2.47
N ALA A 182 -11.40 16.51 -2.53
CA ALA A 182 -11.22 17.23 -3.79
C ALA A 182 -9.87 16.91 -4.47
N ASN A 183 -8.79 16.85 -3.70
CA ASN A 183 -7.47 16.49 -4.22
C ASN A 183 -7.36 15.00 -4.58
N PHE A 184 -8.00 14.12 -3.81
CA PHE A 184 -8.09 12.70 -4.13
C PHE A 184 -8.79 12.46 -5.46
N GLU A 185 -9.92 13.15 -5.72
CA GLU A 185 -10.66 13.06 -6.99
C GLU A 185 -9.82 13.58 -8.18
N ALA A 186 -9.06 14.64 -7.98
CA ALA A 186 -8.14 15.15 -9.00
C ALA A 186 -7.03 14.14 -9.30
N LEU A 187 -6.40 13.58 -8.27
CA LEU A 187 -5.38 12.55 -8.40
C LEU A 187 -5.93 11.28 -9.06
N TYR A 188 -7.12 10.82 -8.64
CA TYR A 188 -7.77 9.63 -9.20
C TYR A 188 -7.99 9.78 -10.70
N ARG A 189 -8.54 10.92 -11.15
CA ARG A 189 -8.72 11.20 -12.61
C ARG A 189 -7.39 11.17 -13.34
N THR A 190 -6.35 11.85 -12.82
CA THR A 190 -5.01 11.84 -13.42
C THR A 190 -4.44 10.40 -13.51
N CYS A 191 -4.62 9.59 -12.48
CA CYS A 191 -4.18 8.19 -12.48
C CYS A 191 -4.92 7.37 -13.54
N GLN A 192 -6.25 7.54 -13.68
CA GLN A 192 -7.01 6.84 -14.71
C GLN A 192 -6.56 7.25 -16.13
N GLU A 193 -6.44 8.56 -16.40
CA GLU A 193 -6.03 9.09 -17.71
C GLU A 193 -4.63 8.64 -18.12
N ARG A 194 -3.68 8.60 -17.17
CA ARG A 194 -2.28 8.23 -17.39
C ARG A 194 -1.98 6.76 -17.17
N ARG A 195 -2.98 5.97 -16.77
CA ARG A 195 -2.83 4.57 -16.36
C ARG A 195 -1.75 4.38 -15.30
N VAL A 196 -1.75 5.26 -14.28
CA VAL A 196 -0.95 5.11 -13.05
C VAL A 196 -1.71 4.24 -12.08
N ALA A 197 -1.07 3.22 -11.50
CA ALA A 197 -1.71 2.37 -10.52
C ALA A 197 -1.96 3.12 -9.21
N MET A 198 -3.17 3.02 -8.66
CA MET A 198 -3.54 3.70 -7.42
C MET A 198 -3.73 2.71 -6.29
N GLN A 199 -2.74 2.63 -5.41
CA GLN A 199 -2.78 1.82 -4.20
C GLN A 199 -3.34 2.63 -3.05
N THR A 200 -4.15 2.00 -2.21
CA THR A 200 -4.76 2.67 -1.07
C THR A 200 -4.55 1.89 0.22
N ILE A 201 -4.33 2.61 1.30
CA ILE A 201 -4.08 2.08 2.63
C ILE A 201 -5.10 2.57 3.65
N LYS A 202 -5.13 1.91 4.81
CA LYS A 202 -5.93 2.31 5.98
C LYS A 202 -7.44 2.19 5.80
N SER A 203 -7.89 1.29 4.93
CA SER A 203 -9.31 1.03 4.70
C SER A 203 -10.07 0.70 5.99
N ILE A 204 -9.49 -0.11 6.88
CA ILE A 204 -10.09 -0.53 8.15
C ILE A 204 -9.57 0.27 9.36
N ALA A 205 -9.04 1.46 9.15
CA ALA A 205 -8.61 2.32 10.25
C ALA A 205 -9.82 2.85 11.02
N LEU A 206 -9.79 2.65 12.34
CA LEU A 206 -10.82 3.12 13.25
C LEU A 206 -10.47 4.50 13.80
N ARG A 207 -9.27 4.68 14.38
CA ARG A 207 -8.80 5.92 14.99
C ARG A 207 -7.32 5.86 15.37
N PRO A 208 -6.70 6.98 15.79
CA PRO A 208 -5.37 6.95 16.41
C PRO A 208 -5.37 6.18 17.74
N TRP A 209 -4.26 5.54 18.09
CA TRP A 209 -4.08 4.89 19.40
C TRP A 209 -4.04 5.84 20.59
N THR A 210 -4.05 7.14 20.42
CA THR A 210 -3.83 8.20 21.41
C THR A 210 -4.36 7.83 22.80
N GLY A 211 -3.44 7.63 23.76
CA GLY A 211 -3.78 7.31 25.15
C GLY A 211 -4.36 5.90 25.40
N ARG A 212 -4.31 5.00 24.41
CA ARG A 212 -4.84 3.63 24.48
C ARG A 212 -3.74 2.59 24.35
N PRO A 213 -3.88 1.41 24.98
CA PRO A 213 -2.96 0.30 24.77
C PRO A 213 -3.02 -0.20 23.33
N HIS A 214 -1.86 -0.44 22.72
CA HIS A 214 -1.80 -1.09 21.41
C HIS A 214 -2.13 -2.58 21.57
N THR A 215 -3.25 -3.01 21.00
CA THR A 215 -3.71 -4.41 20.99
C THR A 215 -3.45 -5.10 19.66
N ARG A 216 -2.98 -4.35 18.65
CA ARG A 216 -2.66 -4.81 17.31
C ARG A 216 -1.30 -4.28 16.86
N SER A 217 -0.72 -4.88 15.83
CA SER A 217 0.56 -4.46 15.25
C SER A 217 0.47 -3.22 14.35
N THR A 218 -0.74 -2.73 14.08
CA THR A 218 -0.97 -1.49 13.33
C THR A 218 -0.65 -0.25 14.17
N TRP A 219 -0.13 0.81 13.56
CA TRP A 219 0.12 2.08 14.22
C TRP A 219 -1.15 2.94 14.45
N TYR A 220 -2.31 2.43 14.08
CA TYR A 220 -3.64 2.94 14.36
C TYR A 220 -4.52 1.83 14.94
N GLU A 221 -5.56 2.17 15.67
CA GLU A 221 -6.58 1.23 16.14
C GLU A 221 -7.43 0.79 14.93
N PRO A 222 -7.49 -0.51 14.59
CA PRO A 222 -8.25 -0.98 13.44
C PRO A 222 -9.68 -1.40 13.81
N LEU A 223 -10.56 -1.48 12.82
CA LEU A 223 -11.81 -2.24 12.94
C LEU A 223 -11.50 -3.73 13.14
N GLU A 224 -12.25 -4.42 14.01
CA GLU A 224 -12.01 -5.83 14.33
C GLU A 224 -13.20 -6.74 14.05
N ARG A 225 -14.43 -6.21 14.04
CA ARG A 225 -15.64 -6.99 13.73
C ARG A 225 -15.70 -7.25 12.23
N GLN A 226 -16.07 -8.48 11.84
CA GLN A 226 -16.16 -8.85 10.44
C GLN A 226 -17.13 -7.94 9.67
N ASP A 227 -18.33 -7.71 10.21
CA ASP A 227 -19.34 -6.87 9.57
C ASP A 227 -18.88 -5.44 9.31
N ASP A 228 -18.05 -4.88 10.21
CA ASP A 228 -17.47 -3.54 10.07
C ASP A 228 -16.33 -3.53 9.03
N ILE A 229 -15.53 -4.59 9.02
CA ILE A 229 -14.46 -4.79 8.02
C ILE A 229 -15.05 -4.98 6.63
N ASP A 230 -16.13 -5.75 6.51
CA ASP A 230 -16.85 -5.96 5.25
C ASP A 230 -17.25 -4.62 4.62
N LEU A 231 -17.95 -3.77 5.37
CA LEU A 231 -18.36 -2.45 4.89
C LEU A 231 -17.16 -1.57 4.50
N ALA A 232 -16.12 -1.53 5.32
CA ALA A 232 -14.95 -0.69 5.06
C ALA A 232 -14.16 -1.16 3.81
N VAL A 233 -13.98 -2.47 3.65
CA VAL A 233 -13.31 -3.07 2.49
C VAL A 233 -14.15 -2.91 1.23
N TRP A 234 -15.45 -3.17 1.29
CA TRP A 234 -16.34 -3.03 0.14
C TRP A 234 -16.44 -1.59 -0.33
N TRP A 235 -16.50 -0.64 0.60
CA TRP A 235 -16.46 0.77 0.26
C TRP A 235 -15.15 1.13 -0.45
N ALA A 236 -14.01 0.69 0.03
CA ALA A 236 -12.71 0.95 -0.61
C ALA A 236 -12.62 0.32 -2.01
N LEU A 237 -13.16 -0.91 -2.19
CA LEU A 237 -13.17 -1.61 -3.47
C LEU A 237 -14.26 -1.14 -4.44
N SER A 238 -15.14 -0.23 -4.03
CA SER A 238 -16.24 0.28 -4.87
C SER A 238 -15.76 1.07 -6.09
N ARG A 239 -14.54 1.61 -6.04
CA ARG A 239 -13.96 2.38 -7.15
C ARG A 239 -13.11 1.49 -8.05
N PRO A 240 -13.39 1.46 -9.37
CA PRO A 240 -12.53 0.79 -10.34
C PRO A 240 -11.09 1.32 -10.31
N GLY A 241 -10.11 0.46 -10.54
CA GLY A 241 -8.70 0.86 -10.63
C GLY A 241 -8.05 1.24 -9.29
N ILE A 242 -8.74 1.08 -8.16
CA ILE A 242 -8.14 1.17 -6.82
C ILE A 242 -7.72 -0.22 -6.36
N PHE A 243 -6.51 -0.30 -5.84
CA PHE A 243 -5.93 -1.48 -5.20
C PHE A 243 -5.79 -1.22 -3.71
N LEU A 244 -6.39 -2.09 -2.90
CA LEU A 244 -6.38 -1.97 -1.45
C LEU A 244 -5.18 -2.72 -0.88
N ASP A 245 -4.23 -1.99 -0.30
CA ASP A 245 -3.18 -2.57 0.53
C ASP A 245 -3.77 -3.05 1.85
N SER A 246 -3.56 -4.33 2.17
CA SER A 246 -4.17 -4.96 3.33
C SER A 246 -3.65 -4.41 4.66
N VAL A 247 -4.31 -4.81 5.74
CA VAL A 247 -3.93 -4.39 7.10
C VAL A 247 -2.57 -4.94 7.53
N GLY A 248 -1.77 -4.13 8.22
CA GLY A 248 -0.47 -4.52 8.81
C GLY A 248 -0.58 -5.40 10.07
N ASP A 249 -1.55 -6.33 10.12
CA ASP A 249 -1.78 -7.25 11.25
C ASP A 249 -2.19 -8.62 10.72
N VAL A 250 -1.39 -9.65 11.01
CA VAL A 250 -1.62 -11.03 10.53
C VAL A 250 -2.93 -11.64 11.04
N GLY A 251 -3.41 -11.22 12.20
CA GLY A 251 -4.67 -11.73 12.78
C GLY A 251 -5.92 -11.14 12.13
N LEU A 252 -5.81 -9.95 11.54
CA LEU A 252 -6.91 -9.28 10.83
C LEU A 252 -6.89 -9.53 9.32
N LEU A 253 -5.74 -9.91 8.77
CA LEU A 253 -5.59 -10.17 7.34
C LEU A 253 -6.63 -11.15 6.78
N PRO A 254 -6.92 -12.31 7.40
CA PRO A 254 -7.93 -13.24 6.90
C PRO A 254 -9.32 -12.60 6.78
N LYS A 255 -9.66 -11.68 7.68
CA LYS A 255 -10.95 -10.97 7.66
C LYS A 255 -11.05 -10.00 6.49
N VAL A 256 -9.95 -9.28 6.19
CA VAL A 256 -9.88 -8.36 5.04
C VAL A 256 -9.97 -9.12 3.73
N LEU A 257 -9.26 -10.25 3.60
CA LEU A 257 -9.30 -11.08 2.40
C LEU A 257 -10.65 -11.76 2.21
N ASP A 258 -11.27 -12.22 3.30
CA ASP A 258 -12.63 -12.78 3.25
C ASP A 258 -13.65 -11.72 2.80
N ALA A 259 -13.61 -10.52 3.37
CA ALA A 259 -14.44 -9.40 2.95
C ALA A 259 -14.28 -9.11 1.44
N ALA A 260 -13.04 -8.98 0.97
CA ALA A 260 -12.75 -8.71 -0.43
C ALA A 260 -13.22 -9.83 -1.37
N SER A 261 -13.11 -11.10 -0.95
CA SER A 261 -13.53 -12.24 -1.77
C SER A 261 -15.07 -12.34 -1.92
N ARG A 262 -15.81 -11.68 -1.04
CA ARG A 262 -17.28 -11.61 -1.04
C ARG A 262 -17.83 -10.29 -1.59
N PHE A 263 -16.97 -9.38 -2.04
CA PHE A 263 -17.41 -8.11 -2.60
C PHE A 263 -18.29 -8.32 -3.83
N THR A 264 -19.51 -7.76 -3.78
CA THR A 264 -20.48 -7.81 -4.90
C THR A 264 -20.99 -6.42 -5.24
N GLU A 265 -21.24 -5.59 -4.23
CA GLU A 265 -21.77 -4.25 -4.41
C GLU A 265 -21.27 -3.29 -3.31
N PRO A 266 -21.13 -2.00 -3.60
CA PRO A 266 -20.70 -1.02 -2.62
C PRO A 266 -21.78 -0.80 -1.56
N PRO A 267 -21.40 -0.57 -0.28
CA PRO A 267 -22.33 -0.08 0.73
C PRO A 267 -22.79 1.34 0.39
N ASP A 268 -24.01 1.69 0.76
CA ASP A 268 -24.50 3.04 0.64
C ASP A 268 -23.95 3.98 1.73
N ASP A 269 -24.12 5.27 1.55
CA ASP A 269 -23.60 6.29 2.49
C ASP A 269 -24.29 6.19 3.86
N ALA A 270 -25.53 5.69 3.95
CA ALA A 270 -26.23 5.50 5.21
C ALA A 270 -25.58 4.39 6.03
N ALA A 271 -25.22 3.26 5.41
CA ALA A 271 -24.51 2.15 6.04
C ALA A 271 -23.13 2.60 6.54
N MET A 272 -22.40 3.39 5.74
CA MET A 272 -21.10 3.92 6.13
C MET A 272 -21.18 4.93 7.27
N THR A 273 -22.19 5.82 7.25
CA THR A 273 -22.44 6.76 8.34
C THR A 273 -22.75 6.04 9.63
N ALA A 274 -23.64 5.03 9.57
CA ALA A 274 -23.95 4.20 10.72
C ALA A 274 -22.73 3.41 11.25
N LEU A 275 -21.82 2.96 10.37
CA LEU A 275 -20.54 2.37 10.78
C LEU A 275 -19.71 3.37 11.59
N VAL A 276 -19.51 4.59 11.08
CA VAL A 276 -18.71 5.64 11.74
C VAL A 276 -19.30 5.97 13.13
N GLU A 277 -20.61 6.15 13.23
CA GLU A 277 -21.29 6.48 14.47
C GLU A 277 -21.17 5.37 15.53
N ARG A 278 -21.53 4.11 15.20
CA ARG A 278 -21.46 3.01 16.17
C ARG A 278 -20.06 2.64 16.60
N SER A 279 -19.08 2.74 15.68
CA SER A 279 -17.67 2.44 15.97
C SER A 279 -16.93 3.63 16.58
N ARG A 280 -17.50 4.85 16.50
CA ARG A 280 -16.85 6.11 16.88
C ARG A 280 -15.52 6.29 16.16
N SER A 281 -15.55 6.10 14.83
CA SER A 281 -14.37 6.27 14.00
C SER A 281 -13.91 7.73 13.98
N GLU A 282 -12.60 7.93 13.99
CA GLU A 282 -11.97 9.26 14.00
C GLU A 282 -10.93 9.34 12.85
N PRO A 283 -10.73 10.54 12.28
CA PRO A 283 -9.70 10.70 11.25
C PRO A 283 -8.31 10.45 11.83
N LEU A 284 -7.45 9.77 11.07
CA LEU A 284 -6.05 9.55 11.43
C LEU A 284 -5.19 10.81 11.21
N PHE A 285 -5.62 11.67 10.30
CA PHE A 285 -4.92 12.90 9.91
C PHE A 285 -5.91 14.07 9.94
N VAL A 286 -5.50 15.17 10.54
CA VAL A 286 -6.27 16.41 10.68
C VAL A 286 -5.51 17.59 10.10
#